data_7ee72bbe281fd0147f7795ea4d942ff1
#
_entry.id   7ee72bbe281fd0147f7795ea4d942ff1
#
_cell.length_a   1.000
_cell.length_b   1.000
_cell.length_c   1.000
_cell.angle_alpha   90.00
_cell.angle_beta   90.00
_cell.angle_gamma   90.00
#
_symmetry.space_group_name_H-M   'P 1'
#
loop_
_entity.id
_entity.type
_entity.pdbx_description
1 polymer ?
#
loop_
_entity_poly.entity_id
_entity_poly.type
_entity_poly.pdbx_seq_one_letter_code
_entity_poly.pdbx_strand_id
1 'polypeptide(L)'
;MKAQIFSVGTEILLGNITDTNSQFIARKLTEFGIDVYKMATVGDNFERLYKALKDALGKVDYIFVTGGLGPTEDDISKEVAIKVLGKEKQVVVDERSKKRLEDYFYKKKKAMNVNLKQAKFPKDAIILDNDRGTAPGCIMGEETKIILLPGPPREMEYMFVNKLEGHLKKDAIIKSKNLRIGLLGEWDMANRIDLSSANPTISPYFDNEGGFLRITAKAKSDKEAQKLLDEKEEEVKKVFKNLLISDDGLKKEETLINLLRKRDEKVSTTESVTGGLIASSIIDINGASDVIEESYITYSDRIKEKILNVSRETLNKYSAVSFECADEMVEGLYEKTNSDLCIATTGYAHKGLVFLAIKYKDQKIIKKFHFAKDRNKARLFTKNRALDLAILMMRGDYEDNIDF
;
A
#
# COMPACT_ATOMS: atom_id res chain seq x y z
N MET A 1 -17.87 -11.57 13.86
CA MET A 1 -17.63 -12.85 13.14
C MET A 1 -16.13 -13.07 12.96
N LYS A 2 -15.71 -14.34 12.82
CA LYS A 2 -14.30 -14.76 12.77
C LYS A 2 -14.01 -15.47 11.45
N ALA A 3 -12.83 -15.25 10.88
CA ALA A 3 -12.38 -15.91 9.66
C ALA A 3 -10.95 -16.46 9.77
N GLN A 4 -10.68 -17.49 8.97
CA GLN A 4 -9.32 -17.93 8.66
C GLN A 4 -9.15 -17.96 7.14
N ILE A 5 -7.93 -17.63 6.66
CA ILE A 5 -7.58 -17.55 5.24
C ILE A 5 -6.46 -18.54 4.96
N PHE A 6 -6.62 -19.35 3.93
CA PHE A 6 -5.63 -20.31 3.45
C PHE A 6 -5.31 -20.06 1.99
N SER A 7 -4.08 -19.76 1.67
CA SER A 7 -3.58 -19.73 0.30
C SER A 7 -2.99 -21.08 -0.05
N VAL A 8 -3.41 -21.66 -1.17
CA VAL A 8 -2.95 -22.95 -1.65
C VAL A 8 -2.08 -22.75 -2.88
N GLY A 9 -0.83 -23.17 -2.78
CA GLY A 9 0.16 -23.07 -3.85
C GLY A 9 1.57 -23.31 -3.33
N THR A 10 2.26 -24.28 -3.91
CA THR A 10 3.65 -24.61 -3.57
C THR A 10 4.61 -23.48 -3.95
N GLU A 11 4.33 -22.73 -5.02
CA GLU A 11 5.10 -21.59 -5.48
C GLU A 11 5.11 -20.43 -4.47
N ILE A 12 4.04 -20.29 -3.68
CA ILE A 12 3.95 -19.30 -2.59
C ILE A 12 4.87 -19.72 -1.43
N LEU A 13 4.84 -21.02 -1.06
CA LEU A 13 5.71 -21.56 -0.02
C LEU A 13 7.21 -21.48 -0.38
N LEU A 14 7.54 -21.62 -1.66
CA LEU A 14 8.89 -21.48 -2.16
C LEU A 14 9.36 -20.02 -2.27
N GLY A 15 8.46 -19.05 -2.01
CA GLY A 15 8.77 -17.63 -2.11
C GLY A 15 8.93 -17.11 -3.54
N ASN A 16 8.49 -17.87 -4.54
CA ASN A 16 8.56 -17.46 -5.95
C ASN A 16 7.57 -16.36 -6.27
N ILE A 17 6.42 -16.33 -5.58
CA ILE A 17 5.41 -15.28 -5.67
C ILE A 17 4.95 -14.85 -4.27
N THR A 18 4.52 -13.59 -4.16
CA THR A 18 3.96 -13.04 -2.93
C THR A 18 2.47 -13.35 -2.83
N ASP A 19 2.00 -13.76 -1.64
CA ASP A 19 0.58 -13.96 -1.36
C ASP A 19 -0.17 -12.62 -1.23
N THR A 20 -0.56 -12.07 -2.36
CA THR A 20 -1.40 -10.85 -2.43
C THR A 20 -2.88 -11.15 -2.20
N ASN A 21 -3.31 -12.40 -2.43
CA ASN A 21 -4.71 -12.81 -2.27
C ASN A 21 -5.14 -12.77 -0.79
N SER A 22 -4.37 -13.36 0.10
CA SER A 22 -4.68 -13.31 1.54
C SER A 22 -4.71 -11.89 2.07
N GLN A 23 -3.80 -11.04 1.60
CA GLN A 23 -3.79 -9.62 1.96
C GLN A 23 -5.07 -8.90 1.50
N PHE A 24 -5.49 -9.13 0.25
CA PHE A 24 -6.70 -8.54 -0.30
C PHE A 24 -7.95 -9.01 0.47
N ILE A 25 -8.09 -10.34 0.68
CA ILE A 25 -9.21 -10.92 1.41
C ILE A 25 -9.27 -10.35 2.83
N ALA A 26 -8.15 -10.33 3.58
CA ALA A 26 -8.11 -9.80 4.94
C ALA A 26 -8.55 -8.33 5.01
N ARG A 27 -8.07 -7.50 4.08
CA ARG A 27 -8.48 -6.10 3.98
C ARG A 27 -9.98 -5.96 3.72
N LYS A 28 -10.52 -6.76 2.80
CA LYS A 28 -11.95 -6.78 2.50
C LYS A 28 -12.80 -7.26 3.68
N LEU A 29 -12.38 -8.31 4.36
CA LEU A 29 -13.10 -8.82 5.54
C LEU A 29 -13.18 -7.78 6.67
N THR A 30 -12.15 -6.95 6.80
CA THR A 30 -12.18 -5.81 7.74
C THR A 30 -13.33 -4.85 7.41
N GLU A 31 -13.61 -4.58 6.11
CA GLU A 31 -14.74 -3.72 5.69
C GLU A 31 -16.11 -4.31 6.10
N PHE A 32 -16.20 -5.64 6.28
CA PHE A 32 -17.40 -6.36 6.74
C PHE A 32 -17.46 -6.55 8.25
N GLY A 33 -16.46 -6.08 9.01
CA GLY A 33 -16.39 -6.30 10.45
C GLY A 33 -16.06 -7.74 10.86
N ILE A 34 -15.45 -8.50 9.95
CA ILE A 34 -15.07 -9.89 10.15
C ILE A 34 -13.59 -9.93 10.58
N ASP A 35 -13.34 -10.47 11.78
CA ASP A 35 -11.99 -10.54 12.34
C ASP A 35 -11.21 -11.73 11.77
N VAL A 36 -10.05 -11.47 11.16
CA VAL A 36 -9.16 -12.52 10.63
C VAL A 36 -8.26 -13.04 11.76
N TYR A 37 -8.47 -14.29 12.14
CA TYR A 37 -7.73 -14.93 13.24
C TYR A 37 -6.46 -15.65 12.78
N LYS A 38 -6.40 -16.05 11.51
CA LYS A 38 -5.25 -16.74 10.95
C LYS A 38 -5.17 -16.54 9.45
N MET A 39 -3.96 -16.33 8.96
CA MET A 39 -3.60 -16.43 7.57
C MET A 39 -2.49 -17.46 7.44
N ALA A 40 -2.61 -18.42 6.51
CA ALA A 40 -1.61 -19.46 6.34
C ALA A 40 -1.51 -19.90 4.88
N THR A 41 -0.30 -20.19 4.43
CA THR A 41 -0.05 -20.81 3.12
C THR A 41 0.14 -22.31 3.28
N VAL A 42 -0.48 -23.09 2.42
CA VAL A 42 -0.39 -24.54 2.35
C VAL A 42 0.03 -24.94 0.94
N GLY A 43 1.01 -25.84 0.81
CA GLY A 43 1.36 -26.38 -0.51
C GLY A 43 0.27 -27.30 -1.06
N ASP A 44 0.37 -27.65 -2.34
CA ASP A 44 -0.56 -28.51 -3.07
C ASP A 44 -0.47 -29.99 -2.56
N ASN A 45 -0.89 -30.16 -1.30
CA ASN A 45 -0.85 -31.43 -0.59
C ASN A 45 -2.16 -31.67 0.15
N PHE A 46 -2.83 -32.76 -0.22
CA PHE A 46 -4.17 -33.09 0.26
C PHE A 46 -4.23 -33.20 1.80
N GLU A 47 -3.35 -33.95 2.40
CA GLU A 47 -3.39 -34.22 3.85
C GLU A 47 -3.08 -32.97 4.69
N ARG A 48 -2.16 -32.14 4.22
CA ARG A 48 -1.84 -30.87 4.90
C ARG A 48 -3.01 -29.89 4.85
N LEU A 49 -3.63 -29.75 3.67
CA LEU A 49 -4.79 -28.86 3.51
C LEU A 49 -6.00 -29.41 4.27
N TYR A 50 -6.24 -30.74 4.20
CA TYR A 50 -7.32 -31.39 4.97
C TYR A 50 -7.18 -31.12 6.47
N LYS A 51 -6.01 -31.33 7.04
CA LYS A 51 -5.74 -31.05 8.44
C LYS A 51 -5.97 -29.59 8.78
N ALA A 52 -5.47 -28.65 7.96
CA ALA A 52 -5.61 -27.23 8.19
C ALA A 52 -7.08 -26.78 8.21
N LEU A 53 -7.89 -27.24 7.24
CA LEU A 53 -9.32 -26.90 7.17
C LEU A 53 -10.12 -27.60 8.29
N LYS A 54 -9.79 -28.85 8.60
CA LYS A 54 -10.44 -29.59 9.70
C LYS A 54 -10.20 -28.94 11.05
N ASP A 55 -8.98 -28.45 11.29
CA ASP A 55 -8.63 -27.74 12.52
C ASP A 55 -9.34 -26.38 12.65
N ALA A 56 -9.71 -25.76 11.54
CA ALA A 56 -10.43 -24.49 11.51
C ALA A 56 -11.97 -24.66 11.64
N LEU A 57 -12.49 -25.81 11.17
CA LEU A 57 -13.93 -26.09 11.14
C LEU A 57 -14.54 -26.01 12.55
N GLY A 58 -15.65 -25.30 12.69
CA GLY A 58 -16.36 -25.10 13.97
C GLY A 58 -15.70 -24.07 14.92
N LYS A 59 -14.53 -23.52 14.57
CA LYS A 59 -13.85 -22.49 15.38
C LYS A 59 -14.03 -21.07 14.83
N VAL A 60 -14.42 -20.95 13.58
CA VAL A 60 -14.66 -19.69 12.87
C VAL A 60 -15.92 -19.76 12.04
N ASP A 61 -16.49 -18.60 11.72
CA ASP A 61 -17.68 -18.49 10.87
C ASP A 61 -17.35 -18.70 9.39
N TYR A 62 -16.15 -18.28 8.98
CA TYR A 62 -15.69 -18.34 7.60
C TYR A 62 -14.29 -18.92 7.48
N ILE A 63 -14.12 -19.84 6.52
CA ILE A 63 -12.82 -20.32 6.05
C ILE A 63 -12.69 -19.94 4.57
N PHE A 64 -11.75 -19.07 4.26
CA PHE A 64 -11.42 -18.70 2.89
C PHE A 64 -10.26 -19.55 2.40
N VAL A 65 -10.40 -20.11 1.20
CA VAL A 65 -9.33 -20.84 0.51
C VAL A 65 -9.16 -20.24 -0.86
N THR A 66 -7.96 -19.80 -1.21
CA THR A 66 -7.64 -19.27 -2.53
C THR A 66 -6.55 -20.09 -3.19
N GLY A 67 -6.77 -20.49 -4.45
CA GLY A 67 -5.92 -21.38 -5.21
C GLY A 67 -6.41 -22.83 -5.23
N GLY A 68 -5.80 -23.67 -6.09
CA GLY A 68 -6.10 -25.09 -6.23
C GLY A 68 -7.50 -25.42 -6.76
N LEU A 69 -8.06 -24.58 -7.64
CA LEU A 69 -9.38 -24.78 -8.29
C LEU A 69 -9.28 -25.10 -9.79
N GLY A 70 -8.09 -25.19 -10.33
CA GLY A 70 -7.84 -25.49 -11.74
C GLY A 70 -8.25 -26.92 -12.13
N PRO A 71 -7.89 -27.35 -13.36
CA PRO A 71 -8.26 -28.66 -13.89
C PRO A 71 -7.21 -29.74 -13.62
N THR A 72 -6.07 -29.42 -13.03
CA THR A 72 -4.93 -30.34 -12.86
C THR A 72 -5.08 -31.22 -11.62
N GLU A 73 -4.24 -32.23 -11.47
CA GLU A 73 -4.35 -33.17 -10.33
C GLU A 73 -3.93 -32.54 -9.00
N ASP A 74 -3.07 -31.54 -9.05
CA ASP A 74 -2.61 -30.74 -7.91
C ASP A 74 -3.62 -29.66 -7.45
N ASP A 75 -4.65 -29.41 -8.25
CA ASP A 75 -5.78 -28.53 -7.88
C ASP A 75 -6.76 -29.27 -6.93
N ILE A 76 -6.45 -29.31 -5.66
CA ILE A 76 -7.10 -30.19 -4.66
C ILE A 76 -8.06 -29.45 -3.72
N SER A 77 -8.11 -28.12 -3.73
CA SER A 77 -8.82 -27.32 -2.72
C SER A 77 -10.30 -27.68 -2.58
N LYS A 78 -10.99 -27.92 -3.69
CA LYS A 78 -12.41 -28.25 -3.69
C LYS A 78 -12.68 -29.65 -3.12
N GLU A 79 -11.90 -30.62 -3.53
CA GLU A 79 -12.03 -32.02 -3.05
C GLU A 79 -11.75 -32.12 -1.54
N VAL A 80 -10.71 -31.41 -1.08
CA VAL A 80 -10.41 -31.33 0.35
C VAL A 80 -11.55 -30.68 1.13
N ALA A 81 -12.09 -29.56 0.67
CA ALA A 81 -13.19 -28.87 1.34
C ALA A 81 -14.46 -29.75 1.40
N ILE A 82 -14.79 -30.46 0.32
CA ILE A 82 -15.90 -31.42 0.26
C ILE A 82 -15.72 -32.54 1.29
N LYS A 83 -14.49 -33.11 1.39
CA LYS A 83 -14.17 -34.17 2.33
C LYS A 83 -14.23 -33.69 3.79
N VAL A 84 -13.73 -32.49 4.06
CA VAL A 84 -13.77 -31.87 5.41
C VAL A 84 -15.21 -31.70 5.89
N LEU A 85 -16.13 -31.38 4.99
CA LEU A 85 -17.57 -31.21 5.23
C LEU A 85 -18.35 -32.55 5.21
N GLY A 86 -17.74 -33.67 4.82
CA GLY A 86 -18.42 -34.98 4.68
C GLY A 86 -19.49 -35.02 3.58
N LYS A 87 -19.28 -34.22 2.51
CA LYS A 87 -20.27 -34.05 1.41
C LYS A 87 -19.94 -34.82 0.14
N GLU A 88 -19.01 -35.78 0.16
CA GLU A 88 -18.55 -36.52 -1.03
C GLU A 88 -19.67 -37.24 -1.78
N LYS A 89 -20.65 -37.79 -1.06
CA LYS A 89 -21.82 -38.47 -1.64
C LYS A 89 -22.87 -37.52 -2.25
N GLN A 90 -22.73 -36.22 -2.01
CA GLN A 90 -23.67 -35.20 -2.48
C GLN A 90 -23.17 -34.45 -3.73
N VAL A 91 -22.00 -34.83 -4.25
CA VAL A 91 -21.37 -34.16 -5.40
C VAL A 91 -22.11 -34.50 -6.68
N VAL A 92 -22.45 -33.45 -7.41
CA VAL A 92 -23.11 -33.52 -8.73
C VAL A 92 -22.35 -32.64 -9.73
N VAL A 93 -22.60 -32.89 -11.02
CA VAL A 93 -22.15 -31.98 -12.08
C VAL A 93 -23.14 -30.82 -12.15
N ASP A 94 -22.66 -29.59 -12.00
CA ASP A 94 -23.44 -28.39 -12.25
C ASP A 94 -23.45 -28.11 -13.74
N GLU A 95 -24.64 -28.23 -14.36
CA GLU A 95 -24.81 -28.12 -15.83
C GLU A 95 -24.50 -26.69 -16.32
N ARG A 96 -24.73 -25.67 -15.52
CA ARG A 96 -24.38 -24.28 -15.87
C ARG A 96 -22.84 -24.08 -15.93
N SER A 97 -22.14 -24.55 -14.93
CA SER A 97 -20.66 -24.51 -14.90
C SER A 97 -20.07 -25.35 -16.04
N LYS A 98 -20.63 -26.54 -16.31
CA LYS A 98 -20.23 -27.38 -17.42
C LYS A 98 -20.39 -26.68 -18.76
N LYS A 99 -21.55 -26.10 -19.03
CA LYS A 99 -21.82 -25.34 -20.27
C LYS A 99 -20.85 -24.15 -20.43
N ARG A 100 -20.56 -23.42 -19.35
CA ARG A 100 -19.56 -22.31 -19.39
C ARG A 100 -18.18 -22.79 -19.77
N LEU A 101 -17.75 -23.94 -19.26
CA LEU A 101 -16.47 -24.56 -19.61
C LEU A 101 -16.45 -24.97 -21.09
N GLU A 102 -17.51 -25.63 -21.56
CA GLU A 102 -17.68 -26.02 -22.98
C GLU A 102 -17.60 -24.82 -23.90
N ASP A 103 -18.36 -23.76 -23.62
CA ASP A 103 -18.35 -22.49 -24.37
C ASP A 103 -16.96 -21.82 -24.38
N TYR A 104 -16.26 -21.84 -23.28
CA TYR A 104 -14.91 -21.28 -23.19
C TYR A 104 -13.90 -22.00 -24.08
N PHE A 105 -13.91 -23.35 -24.06
CA PHE A 105 -13.00 -24.16 -24.87
C PHE A 105 -13.36 -24.08 -26.35
N TYR A 106 -14.64 -24.07 -26.67
CA TYR A 106 -15.11 -23.90 -28.04
C TYR A 106 -14.65 -22.58 -28.66
N LYS A 107 -14.83 -21.48 -27.96
CA LYS A 107 -14.35 -20.14 -28.40
C LYS A 107 -12.84 -20.08 -28.62
N LYS A 108 -12.07 -20.82 -27.86
CA LYS A 108 -10.61 -20.86 -27.96
C LYS A 108 -10.07 -21.90 -28.94
N LYS A 109 -10.93 -22.60 -29.67
CA LYS A 109 -10.56 -23.68 -30.63
C LYS A 109 -9.59 -24.72 -30.00
N LYS A 110 -9.73 -24.99 -28.70
CA LYS A 110 -8.95 -26.01 -28.01
C LYS A 110 -9.70 -27.34 -27.98
N ALA A 111 -8.96 -28.46 -28.14
CA ALA A 111 -9.56 -29.80 -28.08
C ALA A 111 -10.27 -30.03 -26.75
N MET A 112 -11.47 -30.56 -26.79
CA MET A 112 -12.41 -30.73 -25.68
C MET A 112 -12.05 -31.96 -24.82
N ASN A 113 -10.90 -31.93 -24.13
CA ASN A 113 -10.76 -32.78 -22.96
C ASN A 113 -11.22 -31.95 -21.73
N VAL A 114 -12.55 -31.71 -21.67
CA VAL A 114 -13.12 -30.96 -20.54
C VAL A 114 -13.01 -31.81 -19.29
N ASN A 115 -12.03 -31.49 -18.46
CA ASN A 115 -11.98 -32.08 -17.13
C ASN A 115 -13.16 -31.51 -16.32
N LEU A 116 -14.24 -32.29 -16.21
CA LEU A 116 -15.45 -31.94 -15.48
C LEU A 116 -15.23 -31.72 -13.98
N LYS A 117 -13.99 -31.91 -13.48
CA LYS A 117 -13.60 -31.62 -12.10
C LYS A 117 -14.03 -30.20 -11.67
N GLN A 118 -13.86 -29.19 -12.55
CA GLN A 118 -14.22 -27.82 -12.24
C GLN A 118 -15.74 -27.60 -12.12
N ALA A 119 -16.57 -28.44 -12.76
CA ALA A 119 -18.04 -28.34 -12.73
C ALA A 119 -18.69 -29.21 -11.65
N LYS A 120 -17.91 -29.94 -10.81
CA LYS A 120 -18.43 -30.80 -9.76
C LYS A 120 -18.54 -30.06 -8.44
N PHE A 121 -19.73 -30.03 -7.82
CA PHE A 121 -20.01 -29.36 -6.56
C PHE A 121 -21.02 -30.18 -5.72
N PRO A 122 -21.03 -30.03 -4.37
CA PRO A 122 -22.16 -30.48 -3.57
C PRO A 122 -23.45 -29.80 -4.01
N LYS A 123 -24.58 -30.51 -3.94
CA LYS A 123 -25.89 -30.01 -4.41
C LYS A 123 -26.32 -28.67 -3.78
N ASP A 124 -25.91 -28.43 -2.54
CA ASP A 124 -26.25 -27.27 -1.74
C ASP A 124 -25.18 -26.15 -1.80
N ALA A 125 -24.14 -26.32 -2.62
CA ALA A 125 -23.13 -25.31 -2.80
C ALA A 125 -23.67 -24.08 -3.56
N ILE A 126 -23.36 -22.89 -3.08
CA ILE A 126 -23.58 -21.66 -3.83
C ILE A 126 -22.38 -21.46 -4.76
N ILE A 127 -22.62 -21.51 -6.04
CA ILE A 127 -21.56 -21.40 -7.06
C ILE A 127 -21.31 -19.92 -7.39
N LEU A 128 -20.04 -19.54 -7.36
CA LEU A 128 -19.58 -18.20 -7.72
C LEU A 128 -18.98 -18.26 -9.13
N ASP A 129 -19.68 -17.71 -10.09
CA ASP A 129 -19.26 -17.70 -11.49
C ASP A 129 -17.92 -16.94 -11.66
N ASN A 130 -17.00 -17.54 -12.41
CA ASN A 130 -15.76 -16.89 -12.80
C ASN A 130 -15.92 -16.25 -14.19
N ASP A 131 -16.09 -14.94 -14.24
CA ASP A 131 -16.24 -14.20 -15.50
C ASP A 131 -14.89 -13.85 -16.15
N ARG A 132 -13.78 -14.14 -15.46
CA ARG A 132 -12.42 -13.84 -15.93
C ARG A 132 -11.53 -15.06 -16.15
N GLY A 133 -12.03 -16.24 -15.80
CA GLY A 133 -11.32 -17.52 -15.92
C GLY A 133 -12.27 -18.70 -16.10
N THR A 134 -11.73 -19.91 -15.91
CA THR A 134 -12.50 -21.16 -16.10
C THR A 134 -12.99 -21.78 -14.80
N ALA A 135 -12.29 -21.54 -13.68
CA ALA A 135 -12.57 -22.19 -12.41
C ALA A 135 -13.58 -21.37 -11.60
N PRO A 136 -14.84 -21.83 -11.46
CA PRO A 136 -15.78 -21.16 -10.57
C PRO A 136 -15.39 -21.38 -9.12
N GLY A 137 -15.64 -20.35 -8.28
CA GLY A 137 -15.58 -20.50 -6.83
C GLY A 137 -16.87 -21.08 -6.26
N CYS A 138 -16.91 -21.30 -4.96
CA CYS A 138 -18.15 -21.71 -4.31
C CYS A 138 -18.14 -21.42 -2.80
N ILE A 139 -19.33 -21.41 -2.22
CA ILE A 139 -19.59 -21.35 -0.77
C ILE A 139 -20.23 -22.65 -0.36
N MET A 140 -19.68 -23.33 0.63
CA MET A 140 -20.16 -24.60 1.16
C MET A 140 -20.20 -24.58 2.71
N GLY A 141 -20.99 -25.46 3.32
CA GLY A 141 -21.11 -25.58 4.77
C GLY A 141 -22.23 -24.77 5.36
N GLU A 142 -22.66 -25.11 6.58
CA GLU A 142 -23.81 -24.52 7.29
C GLU A 142 -23.35 -23.57 8.40
N GLU A 143 -22.79 -24.09 9.48
CA GLU A 143 -22.30 -23.32 10.62
C GLU A 143 -21.01 -22.56 10.27
N THR A 144 -20.02 -23.30 9.77
CA THR A 144 -18.80 -22.70 9.19
C THR A 144 -18.89 -22.73 7.67
N LYS A 145 -18.83 -21.57 7.04
CA LYS A 145 -18.81 -21.45 5.58
C LYS A 145 -17.38 -21.60 5.05
N ILE A 146 -17.14 -22.61 4.21
CA ILE A 146 -15.90 -22.72 3.44
C ILE A 146 -16.13 -22.04 2.08
N ILE A 147 -15.33 -21.05 1.79
CA ILE A 147 -15.39 -20.22 0.60
C ILE A 147 -14.15 -20.48 -0.24
N LEU A 148 -14.35 -21.00 -1.45
CA LEU A 148 -13.28 -21.30 -2.37
C LEU A 148 -13.20 -20.24 -3.46
N LEU A 149 -12.02 -19.68 -3.67
CA LEU A 149 -11.72 -18.63 -4.62
C LEU A 149 -10.56 -19.01 -5.55
N PRO A 150 -10.49 -18.49 -6.80
CA PRO A 150 -9.39 -18.76 -7.72
C PRO A 150 -8.02 -18.33 -7.19
N GLY A 151 -6.95 -18.91 -7.73
CA GLY A 151 -5.56 -18.51 -7.44
C GLY A 151 -5.13 -17.21 -8.11
N PRO A 152 -5.37 -17.00 -9.42
CA PRO A 152 -4.96 -15.78 -10.09
C PRO A 152 -5.60 -14.53 -9.47
N PRO A 153 -4.82 -13.51 -9.00
CA PRO A 153 -5.35 -12.36 -8.28
C PRO A 153 -6.48 -11.61 -9.01
N ARG A 154 -6.34 -11.37 -10.31
CA ARG A 154 -7.36 -10.69 -11.12
C ARG A 154 -8.72 -11.41 -11.15
N GLU A 155 -8.71 -12.74 -11.09
CA GLU A 155 -9.92 -13.56 -11.04
C GLU A 155 -10.53 -13.54 -9.65
N MET A 156 -9.69 -13.75 -8.63
CA MET A 156 -10.04 -13.80 -7.21
C MET A 156 -10.67 -12.48 -6.73
N GLU A 157 -10.01 -11.36 -6.99
CA GLU A 157 -10.48 -10.04 -6.59
C GLU A 157 -11.81 -9.68 -7.25
N TYR A 158 -11.94 -9.95 -8.56
CA TYR A 158 -13.18 -9.73 -9.29
C TYR A 158 -14.33 -10.58 -8.72
N MET A 159 -14.07 -11.85 -8.48
CA MET A 159 -15.07 -12.78 -7.92
C MET A 159 -15.46 -12.38 -6.50
N PHE A 160 -14.52 -11.97 -5.67
CA PHE A 160 -14.80 -11.48 -4.33
C PHE A 160 -15.78 -10.31 -4.36
N VAL A 161 -15.44 -9.25 -5.09
CA VAL A 161 -16.25 -8.02 -5.13
C VAL A 161 -17.60 -8.22 -5.79
N ASN A 162 -17.66 -8.94 -6.93
CA ASN A 162 -18.86 -8.98 -7.77
C ASN A 162 -19.77 -10.18 -7.49
N LYS A 163 -19.27 -11.23 -6.84
CA LYS A 163 -20.04 -12.47 -6.63
C LYS A 163 -20.15 -12.87 -5.16
N LEU A 164 -19.13 -12.61 -4.34
CA LEU A 164 -19.07 -13.09 -2.96
C LEU A 164 -19.60 -12.08 -1.94
N GLU A 165 -19.30 -10.79 -2.09
CA GLU A 165 -19.64 -9.78 -1.06
C GLU A 165 -21.10 -9.82 -0.62
N GLY A 166 -22.03 -10.05 -1.54
CA GLY A 166 -23.47 -10.17 -1.24
C GLY A 166 -23.85 -11.37 -0.36
N HIS A 167 -22.98 -12.35 -0.19
CA HIS A 167 -23.18 -13.52 0.66
C HIS A 167 -22.52 -13.42 2.05
N LEU A 168 -21.72 -12.37 2.27
CA LEU A 168 -21.09 -12.13 3.57
C LEU A 168 -22.03 -11.34 4.47
N LYS A 169 -22.15 -11.76 5.73
CA LYS A 169 -22.91 -11.01 6.73
C LYS A 169 -22.04 -9.87 7.25
N LYS A 170 -22.62 -8.69 7.39
CA LYS A 170 -21.98 -7.56 8.08
C LYS A 170 -22.33 -7.64 9.57
N ASP A 171 -21.31 -7.75 10.40
CA ASP A 171 -21.45 -7.80 11.87
C ASP A 171 -21.26 -6.42 12.51
N ALA A 172 -20.40 -5.64 11.90
CA ALA A 172 -20.13 -4.26 12.28
C ALA A 172 -19.60 -3.49 11.08
N ILE A 173 -19.64 -2.20 11.16
CA ILE A 173 -18.96 -1.30 10.21
C ILE A 173 -17.61 -0.96 10.81
N ILE A 174 -16.55 -1.24 10.04
CA ILE A 174 -15.20 -0.81 10.37
C ILE A 174 -14.77 0.23 9.35
N LYS A 175 -14.40 1.41 9.84
CA LYS A 175 -13.79 2.47 9.04
C LYS A 175 -12.38 2.73 9.52
N SER A 176 -11.50 3.02 8.60
CA SER A 176 -10.13 3.42 8.92
C SER A 176 -9.76 4.67 8.15
N LYS A 177 -8.91 5.49 8.78
CA LYS A 177 -8.32 6.68 8.19
C LYS A 177 -6.82 6.69 8.47
N ASN A 178 -6.02 7.04 7.47
CA ASN A 178 -4.58 7.21 7.61
C ASN A 178 -4.27 8.70 7.65
N LEU A 179 -3.51 9.11 8.65
CA LEU A 179 -3.04 10.48 8.83
C LEU A 179 -1.52 10.46 8.63
N ARG A 180 -1.02 11.08 7.58
CA ARG A 180 0.42 11.10 7.25
C ARG A 180 1.12 12.12 8.12
N ILE A 181 2.11 11.67 8.89
CA ILE A 181 2.90 12.52 9.78
C ILE A 181 4.30 12.69 9.17
N GLY A 182 4.73 13.93 8.97
CA GLY A 182 6.06 14.23 8.45
C GLY A 182 7.14 14.15 9.50
N LEU A 183 8.36 13.95 9.05
CA LEU A 183 9.61 14.09 9.82
C LEU A 183 9.79 13.11 10.99
N LEU A 184 8.78 12.39 11.45
CA LEU A 184 8.85 11.49 12.61
C LEU A 184 8.99 10.02 12.19
N GLY A 185 9.67 9.25 13.06
CA GLY A 185 9.68 7.80 13.03
C GLY A 185 8.48 7.19 13.76
N GLU A 186 8.30 5.87 13.65
CA GLU A 186 7.22 5.13 14.31
C GLU A 186 7.27 5.28 15.84
N TRP A 187 8.49 5.18 16.42
CA TRP A 187 8.70 5.32 17.85
C TRP A 187 8.36 6.72 18.36
N ASP A 188 8.74 7.77 17.60
CA ASP A 188 8.46 9.16 17.98
C ASP A 188 6.98 9.48 17.95
N MET A 189 6.27 8.93 16.95
CA MET A 189 4.81 9.05 16.87
C MET A 189 4.13 8.32 18.04
N ALA A 190 4.59 7.10 18.37
CA ALA A 190 4.04 6.30 19.46
C ALA A 190 4.17 6.97 20.83
N ASN A 191 5.25 7.71 21.06
CA ASN A 191 5.50 8.40 22.34
C ASN A 191 4.74 9.73 22.49
N ARG A 192 4.14 10.24 21.44
CA ARG A 192 3.45 11.55 21.47
C ARG A 192 1.94 11.44 21.62
N ILE A 193 1.37 10.24 21.44
CA ILE A 193 -0.08 10.04 21.48
C ILE A 193 -0.43 8.78 22.28
N ASP A 194 -1.56 8.81 22.96
CA ASP A 194 -2.08 7.64 23.69
C ASP A 194 -2.60 6.57 22.70
N LEU A 195 -1.96 5.40 22.74
CA LEU A 195 -2.29 4.23 21.91
C LEU A 195 -3.21 3.23 22.65
N SER A 196 -3.60 3.48 23.89
CA SER A 196 -4.35 2.53 24.75
C SER A 196 -5.83 2.41 24.39
N SER A 197 -6.34 3.29 23.54
CA SER A 197 -7.76 3.30 23.13
C SER A 197 -8.17 1.99 22.44
N ALA A 198 -9.21 1.33 22.97
CA ALA A 198 -9.71 0.07 22.43
C ALA A 198 -10.59 0.28 21.17
N ASN A 199 -11.31 1.41 21.10
CA ASN A 199 -12.13 1.78 19.95
C ASN A 199 -12.50 3.28 20.01
N PRO A 200 -12.09 4.10 19.03
CA PRO A 200 -11.26 3.71 17.90
C PRO A 200 -9.83 3.37 18.30
N THR A 201 -9.22 2.38 17.65
CA THR A 201 -7.81 2.08 17.82
C THR A 201 -6.98 3.07 17.02
N ILE A 202 -5.76 3.36 17.51
CA ILE A 202 -4.76 4.14 16.80
C ILE A 202 -3.45 3.38 16.79
N SER A 203 -2.79 3.33 15.66
CA SER A 203 -1.52 2.62 15.51
C SER A 203 -0.57 3.38 14.60
N PRO A 204 0.70 3.56 15.01
CA PRO A 204 1.73 4.11 14.17
C PRO A 204 2.24 3.06 13.18
N TYR A 205 2.55 3.50 11.98
CA TYR A 205 3.14 2.70 10.91
C TYR A 205 4.20 3.52 10.19
N PHE A 206 5.11 2.80 9.54
CA PHE A 206 6.14 3.39 8.69
C PHE A 206 6.24 2.60 7.38
N ASP A 207 6.08 3.28 6.26
CA ASP A 207 6.20 2.71 4.92
C ASP A 207 7.30 3.42 4.10
N ASN A 208 7.38 3.12 2.81
CA ASN A 208 8.33 3.76 1.92
C ASN A 208 8.10 5.28 1.74
N GLU A 209 6.94 5.78 2.12
CA GLU A 209 6.60 7.20 2.09
C GLU A 209 6.80 7.89 3.45
N GLY A 210 7.16 7.14 4.50
CA GLY A 210 7.41 7.65 5.85
C GLY A 210 6.34 7.26 6.86
N GLY A 211 6.24 8.01 7.96
CA GLY A 211 5.34 7.72 9.07
C GLY A 211 3.88 8.07 8.80
N PHE A 212 2.97 7.26 9.33
CA PHE A 212 1.55 7.57 9.38
C PHE A 212 0.88 6.93 10.60
N LEU A 213 -0.18 7.56 11.06
CA LEU A 213 -1.06 7.03 12.08
C LEU A 213 -2.32 6.48 11.40
N ARG A 214 -2.67 5.23 11.70
CA ARG A 214 -3.93 4.64 11.26
C ARG A 214 -4.92 4.64 12.41
N ILE A 215 -6.03 5.31 12.21
CA ILE A 215 -7.18 5.28 13.12
C ILE A 215 -8.17 4.27 12.56
N THR A 216 -8.70 3.38 13.42
CA THR A 216 -9.70 2.39 13.02
C THR A 216 -10.85 2.36 14.04
N ALA A 217 -12.05 2.68 13.57
CA ALA A 217 -13.27 2.67 14.35
C ALA A 217 -14.18 1.50 13.94
N LYS A 218 -14.73 0.79 14.94
CA LYS A 218 -15.73 -0.27 14.78
C LYS A 218 -17.04 0.18 15.42
N ALA A 219 -18.16 0.15 14.67
CA ALA A 219 -19.44 0.61 15.14
C ALA A 219 -20.61 -0.17 14.50
N LYS A 220 -21.83 0.02 15.00
CA LYS A 220 -23.04 -0.58 14.45
C LYS A 220 -23.59 0.18 13.24
N SER A 221 -23.24 1.44 13.08
CA SER A 221 -23.68 2.27 11.98
C SER A 221 -22.52 3.08 11.36
N ASP A 222 -22.67 3.44 10.09
CA ASP A 222 -21.71 4.27 9.36
C ASP A 222 -21.49 5.64 10.02
N LYS A 223 -22.57 6.24 10.48
CA LYS A 223 -22.55 7.54 11.17
C LYS A 223 -21.78 7.49 12.49
N GLU A 224 -21.96 6.41 13.26
CA GLU A 224 -21.23 6.21 14.51
C GLU A 224 -19.74 5.97 14.27
N ALA A 225 -19.39 5.10 13.28
CA ALA A 225 -18.00 4.87 12.91
C ALA A 225 -17.32 6.16 12.46
N GLN A 226 -18.00 6.98 11.65
CA GLN A 226 -17.47 8.26 11.20
C GLN A 226 -17.24 9.22 12.37
N LYS A 227 -18.21 9.34 13.28
CA LYS A 227 -18.08 10.19 14.47
C LYS A 227 -16.85 9.80 15.31
N LEU A 228 -16.66 8.50 15.56
CA LEU A 228 -15.50 8.01 16.31
C LEU A 228 -14.16 8.33 15.60
N LEU A 229 -14.13 8.22 14.28
CA LEU A 229 -12.95 8.62 13.50
C LEU A 229 -12.67 10.12 13.61
N ASP A 230 -13.71 10.97 13.44
CA ASP A 230 -13.57 12.42 13.45
C ASP A 230 -13.07 12.92 14.83
N GLU A 231 -13.61 12.37 15.93
CA GLU A 231 -13.17 12.71 17.29
C GLU A 231 -11.68 12.35 17.51
N LYS A 232 -11.25 11.16 17.08
CA LYS A 232 -9.84 10.72 17.24
C LYS A 232 -8.91 11.47 16.27
N GLU A 233 -9.36 11.80 15.08
CA GLU A 233 -8.63 12.64 14.13
C GLU A 233 -8.31 14.01 14.72
N GLU A 234 -9.29 14.66 15.36
CA GLU A 234 -9.08 15.95 16.00
C GLU A 234 -8.06 15.89 17.15
N GLU A 235 -8.01 14.77 17.88
CA GLU A 235 -6.96 14.52 18.87
C GLU A 235 -5.57 14.44 18.22
N VAL A 236 -5.45 13.68 17.13
CA VAL A 236 -4.19 13.57 16.37
C VAL A 236 -3.78 14.93 15.82
N LYS A 237 -4.69 15.69 15.24
CA LYS A 237 -4.44 17.04 14.71
C LYS A 237 -3.91 17.99 15.79
N LYS A 238 -4.43 17.90 17.00
CA LYS A 238 -3.96 18.71 18.13
C LYS A 238 -2.53 18.36 18.56
N VAL A 239 -2.21 17.05 18.57
CA VAL A 239 -0.88 16.57 19.00
C VAL A 239 0.18 16.84 17.93
N PHE A 240 -0.13 16.58 16.66
CA PHE A 240 0.85 16.63 15.57
C PHE A 240 0.77 17.91 14.71
N LYS A 241 -0.16 18.83 15.04
CA LYS A 241 -0.31 20.16 14.42
C LYS A 241 0.54 20.41 13.16
N ASN A 242 1.76 20.91 13.40
CA ASN A 242 2.73 21.35 12.40
C ASN A 242 3.48 20.19 11.71
N LEU A 243 3.17 18.94 12.04
CA LEU A 243 3.80 17.75 11.43
C LEU A 243 2.81 16.93 10.59
N LEU A 244 1.54 17.31 10.57
CA LEU A 244 0.53 16.63 9.77
C LEU A 244 0.71 16.98 8.29
N ILE A 245 1.10 16.01 7.47
CA ILE A 245 1.30 16.21 6.03
C ILE A 245 -0.01 16.06 5.27
N SER A 246 -0.82 15.03 5.58
CA SER A 246 -2.08 14.75 4.92
C SER A 246 -3.05 14.08 5.90
N ASP A 247 -4.30 14.50 5.87
CA ASP A 247 -5.42 13.94 6.63
C ASP A 247 -6.52 13.33 5.75
N ASP A 248 -6.35 13.39 4.44
CA ASP A 248 -7.28 12.91 3.41
C ASP A 248 -6.83 11.60 2.74
N GLY A 249 -5.70 11.03 3.19
CA GLY A 249 -5.11 9.81 2.65
C GLY A 249 -4.32 10.01 1.35
N LEU A 250 -4.14 11.25 0.89
CA LEU A 250 -3.32 11.56 -0.26
C LEU A 250 -1.83 11.29 0.02
N LYS A 251 -1.10 10.98 -1.04
CA LYS A 251 0.36 10.91 -1.00
C LYS A 251 0.96 12.30 -0.80
N LYS A 252 2.20 12.36 -0.33
CA LYS A 252 2.92 13.62 -0.16
C LYS A 252 3.05 14.40 -1.46
N GLU A 253 3.33 13.70 -2.55
CA GLU A 253 3.44 14.27 -3.89
C GLU A 253 2.11 14.92 -4.32
N GLU A 254 0.99 14.23 -4.10
CA GLU A 254 -0.36 14.76 -4.40
C GLU A 254 -0.68 15.99 -3.53
N THR A 255 -0.33 15.92 -2.25
CA THR A 255 -0.50 17.05 -1.31
C THR A 255 0.31 18.27 -1.77
N LEU A 256 1.58 18.07 -2.16
CA LEU A 256 2.44 19.15 -2.66
C LEU A 256 1.88 19.76 -3.95
N ILE A 257 1.51 18.94 -4.92
CA ILE A 257 0.94 19.39 -6.20
C ILE A 257 -0.35 20.19 -5.97
N ASN A 258 -1.23 19.72 -5.09
CA ASN A 258 -2.47 20.41 -4.78
C ASN A 258 -2.22 21.78 -4.12
N LEU A 259 -1.20 21.90 -3.26
CA LEU A 259 -0.80 23.18 -2.67
C LEU A 259 -0.27 24.15 -3.74
N LEU A 260 0.62 23.69 -4.62
CA LEU A 260 1.19 24.49 -5.70
C LEU A 260 0.09 24.97 -6.66
N ARG A 261 -0.78 24.06 -7.12
CA ARG A 261 -1.90 24.43 -8.01
C ARG A 261 -2.84 25.46 -7.40
N LYS A 262 -3.21 25.26 -6.12
CA LYS A 262 -4.12 26.19 -5.41
C LYS A 262 -3.57 27.60 -5.36
N ARG A 263 -2.23 27.75 -5.41
CA ARG A 263 -1.54 29.03 -5.30
C ARG A 263 -1.02 29.56 -6.63
N ASP A 264 -1.19 28.78 -7.70
CA ASP A 264 -0.61 29.05 -9.04
C ASP A 264 0.92 29.18 -8.98
N GLU A 265 1.57 28.30 -8.20
CA GLU A 265 3.00 28.31 -7.91
C GLU A 265 3.72 27.15 -8.62
N LYS A 266 5.01 27.33 -8.89
CA LYS A 266 5.87 26.38 -9.58
C LYS A 266 6.94 25.82 -8.66
N VAL A 267 7.33 24.57 -8.93
CA VAL A 267 8.47 23.90 -8.28
C VAL A 267 9.56 23.55 -9.26
N SER A 268 10.81 23.76 -8.87
CA SER A 268 12.00 23.25 -9.57
C SER A 268 12.88 22.46 -8.61
N THR A 269 13.62 21.48 -9.17
CA THR A 269 14.53 20.65 -8.37
C THR A 269 15.94 20.62 -8.94
N THR A 270 16.94 20.53 -8.07
CA THR A 270 18.32 20.20 -8.46
C THR A 270 18.84 19.07 -7.57
N GLU A 271 19.15 17.97 -8.18
CA GLU A 271 19.37 16.71 -7.49
C GLU A 271 20.76 16.14 -7.77
N SER A 272 21.54 15.93 -6.70
CA SER A 272 22.78 15.18 -6.78
C SER A 272 22.59 13.78 -6.19
N VAL A 273 22.47 13.67 -4.87
CA VAL A 273 22.37 12.39 -4.15
C VAL A 273 21.10 11.60 -4.49
N THR A 274 19.99 12.27 -4.74
CA THR A 274 18.70 11.65 -5.07
C THR A 274 18.61 11.25 -6.56
N GLY A 275 19.37 11.95 -7.44
CA GLY A 275 19.53 11.58 -8.84
C GLY A 275 18.23 11.58 -9.64
N GLY A 276 17.36 12.58 -9.43
CA GLY A 276 16.08 12.73 -10.12
C GLY A 276 14.90 12.07 -9.41
N LEU A 277 15.07 11.51 -8.20
CA LEU A 277 14.00 10.79 -7.50
C LEU A 277 12.88 11.72 -7.02
N ILE A 278 13.20 12.96 -6.63
CA ILE A 278 12.20 13.95 -6.21
C ILE A 278 11.37 14.37 -7.42
N ALA A 279 12.03 14.79 -8.50
CA ALA A 279 11.35 15.18 -9.73
C ALA A 279 10.49 14.03 -10.29
N SER A 280 11.03 12.81 -10.35
CA SER A 280 10.32 11.63 -10.82
C SER A 280 9.06 11.38 -9.99
N SER A 281 9.15 11.44 -8.65
CA SER A 281 7.99 11.19 -7.78
C SER A 281 6.88 12.24 -7.95
N ILE A 282 7.23 13.49 -8.24
CA ILE A 282 6.24 14.54 -8.56
C ILE A 282 5.59 14.25 -9.92
N ILE A 283 6.41 13.89 -10.93
CA ILE A 283 5.94 13.60 -12.30
C ILE A 283 5.04 12.36 -12.36
N ASP A 284 5.18 11.41 -11.45
CA ASP A 284 4.31 10.22 -11.35
C ASP A 284 2.84 10.58 -11.06
N ILE A 285 2.55 11.82 -10.64
CA ILE A 285 1.20 12.28 -10.34
C ILE A 285 0.57 12.97 -11.56
N ASN A 286 -0.65 12.58 -11.89
CA ASN A 286 -1.38 13.17 -13.01
C ASN A 286 -1.50 14.70 -12.90
N GLY A 287 -1.10 15.39 -13.97
CA GLY A 287 -1.11 16.84 -14.06
C GLY A 287 0.05 17.53 -13.32
N ALA A 288 1.14 16.83 -13.04
CA ALA A 288 2.38 17.42 -12.53
C ALA A 288 2.93 18.51 -13.45
N SER A 289 2.66 18.44 -14.78
CA SER A 289 3.04 19.46 -15.76
C SER A 289 2.54 20.87 -15.44
N ASP A 290 1.49 20.97 -14.63
CA ASP A 290 0.94 22.28 -14.26
C ASP A 290 1.82 23.00 -13.22
N VAL A 291 2.68 22.27 -12.50
CA VAL A 291 3.42 22.79 -11.34
C VAL A 291 4.93 22.63 -11.42
N ILE A 292 5.42 21.62 -12.16
CA ILE A 292 6.87 21.43 -12.30
C ILE A 292 7.38 22.30 -13.44
N GLU A 293 8.42 23.11 -13.17
CA GLU A 293 9.01 23.99 -14.18
C GLU A 293 10.27 23.36 -14.76
N GLU A 294 11.31 23.21 -13.95
CA GLU A 294 12.59 22.64 -14.39
C GLU A 294 13.16 21.68 -13.35
N SER A 295 13.86 20.66 -13.79
CA SER A 295 14.56 19.72 -12.92
C SER A 295 15.92 19.32 -13.48
N TYR A 296 16.96 19.46 -12.64
CA TYR A 296 18.33 19.21 -13.03
C TYR A 296 18.96 18.10 -12.21
N ILE A 297 19.70 17.18 -12.85
CA ILE A 297 20.56 16.24 -12.16
C ILE A 297 21.99 16.78 -12.19
N THR A 298 22.42 17.42 -11.09
CA THR A 298 23.71 18.06 -10.95
C THR A 298 24.70 17.18 -10.20
N TYR A 299 25.03 16.01 -10.77
CA TYR A 299 25.74 14.96 -10.07
C TYR A 299 27.23 15.24 -9.85
N SER A 300 27.92 15.84 -10.83
CA SER A 300 29.33 16.18 -10.75
C SER A 300 29.56 17.65 -10.38
N ASP A 301 30.74 17.96 -9.82
CA ASP A 301 31.14 19.32 -9.47
C ASP A 301 31.11 20.24 -10.68
N ARG A 302 31.64 19.78 -11.82
CA ARG A 302 31.59 20.51 -13.07
C ARG A 302 30.16 20.92 -13.50
N ILE A 303 29.17 20.07 -13.25
CA ILE A 303 27.78 20.39 -13.59
C ILE A 303 27.15 21.32 -12.58
N LYS A 304 27.51 21.23 -11.30
CA LYS A 304 27.11 22.20 -10.27
C LYS A 304 27.63 23.62 -10.63
N GLU A 305 28.91 23.75 -11.00
CA GLU A 305 29.45 25.01 -11.51
C GLU A 305 28.71 25.50 -12.76
N LYS A 306 28.57 24.62 -13.78
CA LYS A 306 28.04 25.02 -15.09
C LYS A 306 26.58 25.42 -15.05
N ILE A 307 25.75 24.70 -14.28
CA ILE A 307 24.30 24.85 -14.32
C ILE A 307 23.79 25.80 -13.24
N LEU A 308 24.42 25.74 -12.06
CA LEU A 308 23.93 26.43 -10.84
C LEU A 308 24.89 27.53 -10.34
N ASN A 309 25.98 27.78 -11.05
CA ASN A 309 27.01 28.74 -10.66
C ASN A 309 27.65 28.46 -9.27
N VAL A 310 27.62 27.20 -8.81
CA VAL A 310 28.31 26.83 -7.56
C VAL A 310 29.78 27.18 -7.70
N SER A 311 30.33 27.93 -6.72
CA SER A 311 31.69 28.45 -6.83
C SER A 311 32.75 27.37 -6.66
N ARG A 312 33.87 27.47 -7.41
CA ARG A 312 35.01 26.59 -7.21
C ARG A 312 35.63 26.73 -5.81
N GLU A 313 35.54 27.90 -5.23
CA GLU A 313 36.01 28.13 -3.87
C GLU A 313 35.22 27.26 -2.88
N THR A 314 33.89 27.24 -2.97
CA THR A 314 33.03 26.41 -2.15
C THR A 314 33.33 24.92 -2.34
N LEU A 315 33.43 24.47 -3.58
CA LEU A 315 33.75 23.07 -3.88
C LEU A 315 35.10 22.63 -3.34
N ASN A 316 36.12 23.48 -3.44
CA ASN A 316 37.48 23.18 -2.98
C ASN A 316 37.59 23.25 -1.46
N LYS A 317 36.95 24.21 -0.80
CA LYS A 317 37.09 24.48 0.63
C LYS A 317 36.17 23.61 1.49
N TYR A 318 34.91 23.42 1.06
CA TYR A 318 33.89 22.75 1.82
C TYR A 318 33.43 21.40 1.22
N SER A 319 33.82 21.10 0.00
CA SER A 319 33.40 19.97 -0.81
C SER A 319 31.99 20.11 -1.39
N ALA A 320 31.66 19.24 -2.36
CA ALA A 320 30.35 19.18 -2.97
C ALA A 320 29.23 18.71 -2.00
N VAL A 321 29.60 18.18 -0.83
CA VAL A 321 28.67 17.68 0.21
C VAL A 321 28.85 18.49 1.47
N SER A 322 28.26 19.67 1.49
CA SER A 322 28.37 20.65 2.56
C SER A 322 27.12 21.53 2.63
N PHE A 323 26.96 22.29 3.68
CA PHE A 323 25.92 23.32 3.79
C PHE A 323 26.07 24.38 2.73
N GLU A 324 27.32 24.85 2.51
CA GLU A 324 27.64 25.91 1.58
C GLU A 324 27.35 25.50 0.14
N CYS A 325 27.67 24.27 -0.24
CA CYS A 325 27.34 23.76 -1.57
C CYS A 325 25.82 23.60 -1.76
N ALA A 326 25.09 23.13 -0.75
CA ALA A 326 23.62 23.00 -0.81
C ALA A 326 22.96 24.38 -0.92
N ASP A 327 23.49 25.39 -0.22
CA ASP A 327 23.05 26.77 -0.29
C ASP A 327 23.21 27.35 -1.69
N GLU A 328 24.43 27.29 -2.24
CA GLU A 328 24.70 27.79 -3.60
C GLU A 328 23.88 27.01 -4.66
N MET A 329 23.65 25.69 -4.45
CA MET A 329 22.81 24.91 -5.35
C MET A 329 21.37 25.40 -5.39
N VAL A 330 20.74 25.69 -4.24
CA VAL A 330 19.34 26.14 -4.21
C VAL A 330 19.18 27.57 -4.71
N GLU A 331 20.14 28.46 -4.40
CA GLU A 331 20.15 29.81 -4.92
C GLU A 331 20.35 29.85 -6.44
N GLY A 332 21.35 29.10 -6.96
CA GLY A 332 21.57 29.01 -8.39
C GLY A 332 20.38 28.38 -9.15
N LEU A 333 19.66 27.47 -8.52
CA LEU A 333 18.38 26.96 -9.09
C LEU A 333 17.32 28.07 -9.13
N TYR A 334 17.16 28.81 -8.05
CA TYR A 334 16.20 29.89 -7.98
C TYR A 334 16.49 31.01 -9.01
N GLU A 335 17.74 31.48 -9.08
CA GLU A 335 18.16 32.48 -10.07
C GLU A 335 17.90 32.04 -11.50
N LYS A 336 18.02 30.73 -11.77
CA LYS A 336 17.84 30.18 -13.12
C LYS A 336 16.38 30.02 -13.51
N THR A 337 15.53 29.56 -12.59
CA THR A 337 14.15 29.13 -12.90
C THR A 337 13.10 30.14 -12.43
N ASN A 338 13.44 30.98 -11.47
CA ASN A 338 12.52 31.88 -10.76
C ASN A 338 11.26 31.17 -10.23
N SER A 339 11.39 29.88 -9.88
CA SER A 339 10.29 29.09 -9.34
C SER A 339 10.02 29.44 -7.89
N ASP A 340 8.74 29.41 -7.49
CA ASP A 340 8.30 29.74 -6.11
C ASP A 340 8.90 28.79 -5.07
N LEU A 341 9.05 27.51 -5.42
CA LEU A 341 9.63 26.46 -4.61
C LEU A 341 10.85 25.85 -5.32
N CYS A 342 12.02 25.95 -4.72
CA CYS A 342 13.25 25.34 -5.18
C CYS A 342 13.76 24.30 -4.18
N ILE A 343 14.11 23.10 -4.64
CA ILE A 343 14.62 22.00 -3.81
C ILE A 343 15.98 21.55 -4.34
N ALA A 344 17.01 21.57 -3.47
CA ALA A 344 18.35 21.14 -3.79
C ALA A 344 18.83 20.02 -2.87
N THR A 345 19.47 18.97 -3.41
CA THR A 345 20.02 17.86 -2.63
C THR A 345 21.47 17.55 -3.01
N THR A 346 22.34 17.43 -1.99
CA THR A 346 23.68 16.89 -2.17
C THR A 346 24.01 15.93 -1.02
N GLY A 347 24.91 14.94 -1.25
CA GLY A 347 25.19 13.96 -0.20
C GLY A 347 26.01 12.76 -0.66
N TYR A 348 26.47 12.01 0.35
CA TYR A 348 27.13 10.70 0.21
C TYR A 348 26.15 9.59 0.61
N ALA A 349 25.37 9.08 -0.34
CA ALA A 349 24.33 8.07 -0.06
C ALA A 349 24.87 6.82 0.67
N HIS A 350 26.09 6.35 0.32
CA HIS A 350 26.74 5.21 0.99
C HIS A 350 27.18 5.48 2.43
N LYS A 351 27.30 6.75 2.81
CA LYS A 351 27.58 7.19 4.19
C LYS A 351 26.32 7.63 4.94
N GLY A 352 25.18 7.72 4.22
CA GLY A 352 23.94 8.24 4.76
C GLY A 352 23.95 9.76 5.04
N LEU A 353 25.01 10.47 4.66
CA LEU A 353 25.14 11.91 4.89
C LEU A 353 24.52 12.69 3.74
N VAL A 354 23.53 13.54 4.04
CA VAL A 354 22.82 14.35 3.06
C VAL A 354 22.63 15.77 3.57
N PHE A 355 22.77 16.73 2.66
CA PHE A 355 22.33 18.10 2.83
C PHE A 355 21.17 18.38 1.89
N LEU A 356 20.10 18.91 2.43
CA LEU A 356 18.87 19.28 1.74
C LEU A 356 18.64 20.78 1.94
N ALA A 357 18.58 21.53 0.86
CA ALA A 357 18.23 22.95 0.88
C ALA A 357 16.89 23.14 0.18
N ILE A 358 16.01 23.94 0.79
CA ILE A 358 14.71 24.32 0.24
C ILE A 358 14.59 25.83 0.33
N LYS A 359 14.22 26.45 -0.77
CA LYS A 359 13.84 27.86 -0.84
C LYS A 359 12.38 27.94 -1.30
N TYR A 360 11.58 28.59 -0.49
CA TYR A 360 10.19 28.90 -0.83
C TYR A 360 9.97 30.40 -0.66
N LYS A 361 9.87 31.11 -1.77
CA LYS A 361 9.82 32.58 -1.81
C LYS A 361 11.03 33.17 -1.06
N ASP A 362 10.78 34.00 -0.06
CA ASP A 362 11.82 34.65 0.76
C ASP A 362 12.37 33.76 1.89
N GLN A 363 11.76 32.59 2.11
CA GLN A 363 12.21 31.66 3.15
C GLN A 363 13.17 30.63 2.58
N LYS A 364 14.25 30.35 3.31
CA LYS A 364 15.23 29.34 2.96
C LYS A 364 15.62 28.52 4.18
N ILE A 365 15.69 27.19 4.02
CA ILE A 365 16.20 26.28 5.02
C ILE A 365 17.25 25.37 4.42
N ILE A 366 18.26 25.00 5.23
CA ILE A 366 19.24 23.99 4.88
C ILE A 366 19.35 23.03 6.06
N LYS A 367 19.11 21.75 5.82
CA LYS A 367 19.15 20.71 6.85
C LYS A 367 20.14 19.63 6.49
N LYS A 368 20.84 19.14 7.51
CA LYS A 368 21.76 18.00 7.43
C LYS A 368 21.08 16.77 8.01
N PHE A 369 21.09 15.67 7.26
CA PHE A 369 20.55 14.39 7.70
C PHE A 369 21.62 13.31 7.74
N HIS A 370 21.45 12.40 8.70
CA HIS A 370 22.20 11.16 8.78
C HIS A 370 21.23 9.98 8.70
N PHE A 371 21.17 9.33 7.54
CA PHE A 371 20.36 8.14 7.32
C PHE A 371 21.18 6.85 7.48
N ALA A 372 20.52 5.70 7.42
CA ALA A 372 21.20 4.41 7.33
C ALA A 372 22.18 4.38 6.15
N LYS A 373 23.32 3.68 6.33
CA LYS A 373 24.38 3.54 5.31
C LYS A 373 23.95 2.59 4.16
N ASP A 374 22.74 2.77 3.67
CA ASP A 374 22.16 2.10 2.52
C ASP A 374 21.83 3.16 1.45
N ARG A 375 22.42 3.01 0.26
CA ARG A 375 22.32 3.99 -0.82
C ARG A 375 20.85 4.26 -1.21
N ASN A 376 20.06 3.23 -1.36
CA ASN A 376 18.68 3.37 -1.86
C ASN A 376 17.76 3.93 -0.76
N LYS A 377 17.93 3.48 0.49
CA LYS A 377 17.21 4.03 1.64
C LYS A 377 17.55 5.49 1.90
N ALA A 378 18.84 5.86 1.84
CA ALA A 378 19.25 7.27 2.00
C ALA A 378 18.61 8.17 0.93
N ARG A 379 18.58 7.74 -0.33
CA ARG A 379 17.92 8.47 -1.42
C ARG A 379 16.41 8.60 -1.20
N LEU A 380 15.75 7.50 -0.84
CA LEU A 380 14.31 7.47 -0.57
C LEU A 380 13.92 8.38 0.60
N PHE A 381 14.65 8.29 1.71
CA PHE A 381 14.39 9.12 2.87
C PHE A 381 14.70 10.60 2.60
N THR A 382 15.72 10.91 1.79
CA THR A 382 15.97 12.28 1.33
C THR A 382 14.78 12.84 0.54
N LYS A 383 14.24 12.06 -0.40
CA LYS A 383 13.02 12.42 -1.14
C LYS A 383 11.86 12.72 -0.17
N ASN A 384 11.60 11.82 0.77
CA ASN A 384 10.50 12.00 1.72
C ASN A 384 10.69 13.25 2.60
N ARG A 385 11.91 13.50 3.09
CA ARG A 385 12.21 14.70 3.89
C ARG A 385 12.06 15.98 3.07
N ALA A 386 12.46 15.95 1.80
CA ALA A 386 12.29 17.10 0.92
C ALA A 386 10.82 17.47 0.72
N LEU A 387 9.97 16.47 0.48
CA LEU A 387 8.53 16.69 0.33
C LEU A 387 7.87 17.15 1.65
N ASP A 388 8.21 16.50 2.79
CA ASP A 388 7.69 16.90 4.09
C ASP A 388 8.00 18.37 4.39
N LEU A 389 9.28 18.75 4.29
CA LEU A 389 9.72 20.12 4.57
C LEU A 389 9.14 21.13 3.59
N ALA A 390 9.05 20.81 2.30
CA ALA A 390 8.43 21.67 1.30
C ALA A 390 6.95 21.96 1.64
N ILE A 391 6.18 20.91 1.99
CA ILE A 391 4.76 21.06 2.38
C ILE A 391 4.62 21.92 3.63
N LEU A 392 5.45 21.66 4.66
CA LEU A 392 5.40 22.43 5.92
C LEU A 392 5.78 23.90 5.71
N MET A 393 6.81 24.19 4.92
CA MET A 393 7.19 25.58 4.57
C MET A 393 6.07 26.29 3.81
N MET A 394 5.50 25.61 2.81
CA MET A 394 4.39 26.20 2.04
C MET A 394 3.17 26.50 2.90
N ARG A 395 2.89 25.70 3.93
CA ARG A 395 1.76 25.94 4.86
C ARG A 395 2.06 26.99 5.91
N GLY A 396 3.33 27.30 6.16
CA GLY A 396 3.77 28.12 7.28
C GLY A 396 3.82 27.35 8.62
N ASP A 397 3.83 26.02 8.53
CA ASP A 397 3.86 25.10 9.67
C ASP A 397 5.29 24.70 10.07
N TYR A 398 6.29 25.10 9.28
CA TYR A 398 7.68 24.80 9.57
C TYR A 398 8.22 25.62 10.74
N GLU A 399 8.81 24.95 11.71
CA GLU A 399 9.51 25.55 12.85
C GLU A 399 10.95 24.99 12.93
N ASP A 400 11.95 25.88 13.15
CA ASP A 400 13.38 25.49 13.20
C ASP A 400 13.71 24.54 14.35
N ASN A 401 12.91 24.53 15.41
CA ASN A 401 13.12 23.75 16.63
C ASN A 401 12.59 22.31 16.54
N ILE A 402 12.18 21.85 15.38
CA ILE A 402 11.77 20.45 15.20
C ILE A 402 13.04 19.61 15.20
N ASP A 403 13.32 18.93 16.32
CA ASP A 403 14.37 17.90 16.42
C ASP A 403 13.96 16.67 15.60
N PHE A 404 14.84 16.23 14.68
CA PHE A 404 14.60 15.12 13.74
C PHE A 404 15.43 13.90 14.08
#